data_c3bbdd1ab0d60554f09936a3584ce56c
#
_entry.id   c3bbdd1ab0d60554f09936a3584ce56c
#
_cell.length_a   1.000
_cell.length_b   1.000
_cell.length_c   1.000
_cell.angle_alpha   90.00
_cell.angle_beta   90.00
_cell.angle_gamma   90.00
#
_symmetry.space_group_name_H-M   'P 1'
#
loop_
_entity.id
_entity.type
_entity.pdbx_description
1 polymer ?
#
loop_
_entity_poly.entity_id
_entity_poly.type
_entity_poly.pdbx_seq_one_letter_code
_entity_poly.pdbx_strand_id
1 'polypeptide(L)'
;GYHAGNLTVGCHTHPSPVDLRESIMMSCNAYYCNVLREILDNPKYENIEHSFTKWREYVQSFGFGTKLGSDFPSEKGGFVPSVETYNRFHGKGRWKSLSVISLSIGQGELGCTPLHLANLAATIANRGYYYIPHIIRDTDSLQIDPKYKERHYTMVDTSYFEPVIEGMHMAVNTRPGKGA
;
A
#
# COMPACT_ATOMS: atom_id res chain seq x y z
N GLY A 1 -20.90 2.98 -1.10
CA GLY A 1 -19.87 3.66 -1.90
C GLY A 1 -19.35 4.92 -1.23
N TYR A 2 -18.30 5.48 -1.76
CA TYR A 2 -17.75 6.78 -1.35
C TYR A 2 -18.28 7.87 -2.28
N HIS A 3 -18.75 8.98 -1.70
CA HIS A 3 -19.30 10.11 -2.44
C HIS A 3 -18.65 11.41 -1.96
N ALA A 4 -18.11 12.21 -2.88
CA ALA A 4 -17.55 13.51 -2.59
C ALA A 4 -17.75 14.48 -3.79
N GLY A 5 -18.70 15.39 -3.68
CA GLY A 5 -19.15 16.22 -4.80
C GLY A 5 -19.66 15.35 -5.96
N ASN A 6 -19.09 15.53 -7.14
CA ASN A 6 -19.45 14.74 -8.35
C ASN A 6 -18.67 13.42 -8.45
N LEU A 7 -17.76 13.12 -7.50
CA LEU A 7 -16.98 11.89 -7.50
C LEU A 7 -17.73 10.79 -6.76
N THR A 8 -17.84 9.64 -7.41
CA THR A 8 -18.39 8.42 -6.80
C THR A 8 -17.43 7.26 -7.01
N VAL A 9 -17.08 6.57 -5.91
CA VAL A 9 -16.33 5.30 -5.94
C VAL A 9 -17.27 4.21 -5.45
N GLY A 10 -17.55 3.23 -6.31
CA GLY A 10 -18.39 2.09 -5.97
C GLY A 10 -17.80 1.22 -4.86
N CYS A 11 -18.66 0.55 -4.11
CA CYS A 11 -18.28 -0.42 -3.10
C CYS A 11 -19.20 -1.64 -3.18
N HIS A 12 -18.73 -2.78 -2.71
CA HIS A 12 -19.60 -3.96 -2.54
C HIS A 12 -20.68 -3.68 -1.49
N THR A 13 -21.80 -4.39 -1.59
CA THR A 13 -22.84 -4.34 -0.57
C THR A 13 -22.38 -5.08 0.67
N HIS A 14 -22.30 -4.39 1.79
CA HIS A 14 -21.93 -4.93 3.10
C HIS A 14 -22.52 -4.05 4.22
N PRO A 15 -22.60 -4.55 5.47
CA PRO A 15 -22.97 -3.72 6.62
C PRO A 15 -22.07 -2.48 6.77
N SER A 16 -22.60 -1.41 7.35
CA SER A 16 -21.87 -0.17 7.64
C SER A 16 -22.37 0.38 8.98
N PRO A 17 -21.50 1.01 9.78
CA PRO A 17 -20.08 1.26 9.56
C PRO A 17 -19.21 0.00 9.68
N VAL A 18 -17.96 0.08 9.20
CA VAL A 18 -16.96 -0.98 9.33
C VAL A 18 -15.69 -0.43 9.98
N ASP A 19 -15.03 -1.26 10.78
CA ASP A 19 -13.70 -0.96 11.31
C ASP A 19 -12.58 -1.37 10.32
N LEU A 20 -11.31 -1.26 10.73
CA LEU A 20 -10.17 -1.63 9.88
C LEU A 20 -10.21 -3.12 9.47
N ARG A 21 -10.49 -4.02 10.42
CA ARG A 21 -10.53 -5.48 10.16
C ARG A 21 -11.64 -5.84 9.19
N GLU A 22 -12.82 -5.32 9.45
CA GLU A 22 -13.99 -5.52 8.60
C GLU A 22 -13.82 -4.88 7.23
N SER A 23 -13.13 -3.73 7.13
CA SER A 23 -12.86 -3.07 5.85
C SER A 23 -11.97 -3.92 4.95
N ILE A 24 -10.99 -4.63 5.52
CA ILE A 24 -10.15 -5.60 4.80
C ILE A 24 -11.00 -6.81 4.40
N MET A 25 -11.72 -7.39 5.35
CA MET A 25 -12.59 -8.55 5.12
C MET A 25 -13.61 -8.31 4.01
N MET A 26 -14.26 -7.13 3.99
CA MET A 26 -15.31 -6.76 3.04
C MET A 26 -14.78 -6.07 1.79
N SER A 27 -13.46 -5.81 1.70
CA SER A 27 -12.87 -5.04 0.60
C SER A 27 -13.57 -3.68 0.39
N CYS A 28 -13.71 -2.90 1.47
CA CYS A 28 -14.51 -1.67 1.49
C CYS A 28 -13.78 -0.48 0.87
N ASN A 29 -14.05 -0.17 -0.39
CA ASN A 29 -13.47 0.98 -1.07
C ASN A 29 -13.77 2.31 -0.35
N ALA A 30 -14.99 2.47 0.18
CA ALA A 30 -15.38 3.70 0.85
C ALA A 30 -14.55 3.97 2.12
N TYR A 31 -14.21 2.92 2.87
CA TYR A 31 -13.32 3.04 4.03
C TYR A 31 -11.95 3.60 3.62
N TYR A 32 -11.31 3.00 2.62
CA TYR A 32 -9.97 3.42 2.18
C TYR A 32 -9.96 4.80 1.54
N CYS A 33 -11.02 5.17 0.80
CA CYS A 33 -11.16 6.54 0.29
C CYS A 33 -11.22 7.56 1.43
N ASN A 34 -12.01 7.30 2.47
CA ASN A 34 -12.06 8.17 3.65
C ASN A 34 -10.70 8.23 4.36
N VAL A 35 -10.07 7.10 4.61
CA VAL A 35 -8.76 7.04 5.29
C VAL A 35 -7.68 7.83 4.51
N LEU A 36 -7.58 7.63 3.20
CA LEU A 36 -6.59 8.40 2.41
C LEU A 36 -6.90 9.89 2.47
N ARG A 37 -8.16 10.28 2.37
CA ARG A 37 -8.57 11.68 2.46
C ARG A 37 -8.21 12.28 3.81
N GLU A 38 -8.51 11.60 4.92
CA GLU A 38 -8.15 12.04 6.28
C GLU A 38 -6.63 12.17 6.46
N ILE A 39 -5.85 11.29 5.86
CA ILE A 39 -4.39 11.38 5.87
C ILE A 39 -3.92 12.62 5.12
N LEU A 40 -4.43 12.84 3.91
CA LEU A 40 -3.97 13.91 3.02
C LEU A 40 -4.48 15.30 3.41
N ASP A 41 -5.70 15.38 3.93
CA ASP A 41 -6.32 16.64 4.39
C ASP A 41 -6.00 16.94 5.87
N ASN A 42 -5.12 16.17 6.52
CA ASN A 42 -4.79 16.33 7.93
C ASN A 42 -4.10 17.69 8.19
N PRO A 43 -4.65 18.52 9.08
CA PRO A 43 -4.17 19.88 9.33
C PRO A 43 -2.77 19.96 9.94
N LYS A 44 -2.19 18.84 10.39
CA LYS A 44 -0.78 18.80 10.82
C LYS A 44 0.22 19.07 9.68
N TYR A 45 -0.21 18.90 8.45
CA TYR A 45 0.61 19.15 7.27
C TYR A 45 0.32 20.55 6.71
N GLU A 46 1.36 21.22 6.26
CA GLU A 46 1.27 22.56 5.71
C GLU A 46 0.37 22.66 4.48
N ASN A 47 0.43 21.65 3.60
CA ASN A 47 -0.33 21.59 2.36
C ASN A 47 -0.41 20.14 1.85
N ILE A 48 -1.17 19.96 0.77
CA ILE A 48 -1.38 18.65 0.12
C ILE A 48 -0.06 18.04 -0.41
N GLU A 49 0.88 18.85 -0.88
CA GLU A 49 2.15 18.35 -1.40
C GLU A 49 2.98 17.74 -0.27
N HIS A 50 2.95 18.36 0.92
CA HIS A 50 3.64 17.84 2.12
C HIS A 50 3.00 16.53 2.61
N SER A 51 1.68 16.49 2.78
CA SER A 51 0.98 15.28 3.25
C SER A 51 1.13 14.12 2.26
N PHE A 52 1.04 14.40 0.95
CA PHE A 52 1.23 13.40 -0.08
C PHE A 52 2.67 12.86 -0.13
N THR A 53 3.67 13.72 0.05
CA THR A 53 5.07 13.30 0.16
C THR A 53 5.24 12.33 1.33
N LYS A 54 4.67 12.66 2.50
CA LYS A 54 4.72 11.78 3.67
C LYS A 54 4.00 10.45 3.44
N TRP A 55 2.81 10.47 2.88
CA TRP A 55 2.11 9.23 2.51
C TRP A 55 2.95 8.37 1.55
N ARG A 56 3.57 9.00 0.53
CA ARG A 56 4.43 8.31 -0.43
C ARG A 56 5.66 7.68 0.23
N GLU A 57 6.31 8.36 1.18
CA GLU A 57 7.43 7.82 1.96
C GLU A 57 7.02 6.52 2.69
N TYR A 58 5.85 6.51 3.33
CA TYR A 58 5.31 5.29 3.95
C TYR A 58 5.10 4.17 2.93
N VAL A 59 4.48 4.45 1.79
CA VAL A 59 4.26 3.45 0.74
C VAL A 59 5.59 2.90 0.21
N GLN A 60 6.58 3.76 -0.01
CA GLN A 60 7.91 3.36 -0.47
C GLN A 60 8.69 2.55 0.56
N SER A 61 8.43 2.75 1.86
CA SER A 61 9.08 1.95 2.90
C SER A 61 8.72 0.45 2.84
N PHE A 62 7.63 0.10 2.15
CA PHE A 62 7.27 -1.29 1.82
C PHE A 62 7.96 -1.82 0.54
N GLY A 63 8.80 -1.02 -0.09
CA GLY A 63 9.51 -1.38 -1.32
C GLY A 63 8.79 -1.00 -2.62
N PHE A 64 7.61 -0.36 -2.56
CA PHE A 64 6.90 0.06 -3.77
C PHE A 64 7.59 1.21 -4.50
N GLY A 65 7.49 1.21 -5.83
CA GLY A 65 7.98 2.27 -6.69
C GLY A 65 9.49 2.23 -6.97
N THR A 66 10.18 1.20 -6.49
CA THR A 66 11.62 0.96 -6.72
C THR A 66 11.89 -0.52 -6.97
N LYS A 67 13.05 -0.83 -7.54
CA LYS A 67 13.53 -2.21 -7.54
C LYS A 67 13.87 -2.61 -6.11
N LEU A 68 13.47 -3.80 -5.69
CA LEU A 68 13.82 -4.35 -4.37
C LEU A 68 15.30 -4.76 -4.29
N GLY A 69 15.95 -4.96 -5.43
CA GLY A 69 17.34 -5.40 -5.52
C GLY A 69 17.49 -6.91 -5.56
N SER A 70 16.46 -7.61 -6.04
CA SER A 70 16.45 -9.07 -6.19
C SER A 70 17.51 -9.56 -7.19
N ASP A 71 17.71 -10.87 -7.22
CA ASP A 71 18.54 -11.55 -8.22
C ASP A 71 17.77 -11.87 -9.53
N PHE A 72 16.53 -11.37 -9.68
CA PHE A 72 15.77 -11.49 -10.91
C PHE A 72 16.33 -10.56 -11.99
N PRO A 73 16.81 -11.07 -13.15
CA PRO A 73 17.46 -10.25 -14.18
C PRO A 73 16.57 -9.15 -14.76
N SER A 74 15.25 -9.34 -14.74
CA SER A 74 14.26 -8.44 -15.32
C SER A 74 13.42 -7.70 -14.28
N GLU A 75 13.91 -7.56 -13.06
CA GLU A 75 13.19 -6.86 -11.99
C GLU A 75 12.80 -5.44 -12.42
N LYS A 76 11.53 -5.10 -12.19
CA LYS A 76 10.97 -3.77 -12.42
C LYS A 76 10.54 -3.14 -11.10
N GLY A 77 10.75 -1.82 -10.96
CA GLY A 77 10.44 -1.09 -9.74
C GLY A 77 8.96 -0.72 -9.55
N GLY A 78 8.12 -0.96 -10.55
CA GLY A 78 6.76 -0.41 -10.50
C GLY A 78 6.78 1.13 -10.56
N PHE A 79 5.72 1.74 -10.05
CA PHE A 79 5.60 3.21 -10.02
C PHE A 79 4.73 3.65 -8.84
N VAL A 80 5.23 4.60 -8.05
CA VAL A 80 4.46 5.35 -7.05
C VAL A 80 4.54 6.82 -7.44
N PRO A 81 3.41 7.46 -7.78
CA PRO A 81 3.40 8.84 -8.26
C PRO A 81 4.00 9.79 -7.23
N SER A 82 4.63 10.85 -7.72
CA SER A 82 5.21 11.91 -6.90
C SER A 82 4.36 13.18 -6.96
N VAL A 83 4.69 14.17 -6.13
CA VAL A 83 4.11 15.50 -6.20
C VAL A 83 4.29 16.11 -7.60
N GLU A 84 5.46 15.93 -8.21
CA GLU A 84 5.75 16.43 -9.57
C GLU A 84 4.84 15.80 -10.62
N THR A 85 4.45 14.52 -10.44
CA THR A 85 3.50 13.85 -11.32
C THR A 85 2.17 14.61 -11.34
N TYR A 86 1.61 14.91 -10.17
CA TYR A 86 0.34 15.63 -10.09
C TYR A 86 0.44 17.11 -10.40
N ASN A 87 1.56 17.76 -10.08
CA ASN A 87 1.83 19.12 -10.50
C ASN A 87 1.89 19.27 -12.02
N ARG A 88 2.37 18.23 -12.73
CA ARG A 88 2.37 18.20 -14.21
C ARG A 88 0.97 18.03 -14.77
N PHE A 89 0.14 17.16 -14.17
CA PHE A 89 -1.22 16.89 -14.67
C PHE A 89 -2.21 18.00 -14.36
N HIS A 90 -2.15 18.59 -13.18
CA HIS A 90 -3.16 19.50 -12.67
C HIS A 90 -2.66 20.96 -12.50
N GLY A 91 -1.34 21.18 -12.54
CA GLY A 91 -0.70 22.43 -12.15
C GLY A 91 -0.38 22.49 -10.65
N LYS A 92 0.73 23.15 -10.32
CA LYS A 92 1.22 23.28 -8.95
C LYS A 92 0.16 23.90 -8.03
N GLY A 93 -0.12 23.23 -6.91
CA GLY A 93 -1.10 23.67 -5.92
C GLY A 93 -2.57 23.62 -6.36
N ARG A 94 -2.88 23.05 -7.53
CA ARG A 94 -4.26 22.97 -8.06
C ARG A 94 -4.95 21.63 -7.84
N TRP A 95 -4.25 20.62 -7.36
CA TRP A 95 -4.81 19.33 -7.04
C TRP A 95 -5.07 19.18 -5.53
N LYS A 96 -5.97 18.31 -5.18
CA LYS A 96 -6.43 18.06 -3.81
C LYS A 96 -6.46 16.55 -3.54
N SER A 97 -6.75 16.15 -2.31
CA SER A 97 -6.92 14.73 -1.92
C SER A 97 -7.85 13.96 -2.86
N LEU A 98 -8.93 14.60 -3.33
CA LEU A 98 -9.87 13.98 -4.28
C LEU A 98 -9.24 13.70 -5.65
N SER A 99 -8.24 14.48 -6.07
CA SER A 99 -7.54 14.27 -7.35
C SER A 99 -6.76 12.97 -7.40
N VAL A 100 -6.40 12.41 -6.24
CA VAL A 100 -5.56 11.23 -6.08
C VAL A 100 -6.30 10.07 -5.37
N ILE A 101 -7.61 10.19 -5.20
CA ILE A 101 -8.39 9.27 -4.37
C ILE A 101 -8.35 7.81 -4.85
N SER A 102 -8.15 7.58 -6.14
CA SER A 102 -8.02 6.23 -6.73
C SER A 102 -6.86 5.44 -6.16
N LEU A 103 -5.80 6.13 -5.67
CA LEU A 103 -4.66 5.47 -5.03
C LEU A 103 -5.06 4.73 -3.75
N SER A 104 -6.13 5.17 -3.07
CA SER A 104 -6.61 4.54 -1.83
C SER A 104 -7.05 3.09 -2.01
N ILE A 105 -7.43 2.72 -3.23
CA ILE A 105 -7.90 1.38 -3.60
C ILE A 105 -6.93 0.67 -4.56
N GLY A 106 -5.68 1.14 -4.63
CA GLY A 106 -4.64 0.53 -5.46
C GLY A 106 -4.81 0.75 -6.96
N GLN A 107 -5.54 1.80 -7.35
CA GLN A 107 -5.80 2.17 -8.75
C GLN A 107 -5.13 3.51 -9.12
N GLY A 108 -5.49 4.04 -10.29
CA GLY A 108 -4.91 5.28 -10.80
C GLY A 108 -3.49 5.05 -11.34
N GLU A 109 -2.60 5.94 -10.97
CA GLU A 109 -1.21 5.94 -11.46
C GLU A 109 -0.31 4.95 -10.71
N LEU A 110 -0.82 4.25 -9.69
CA LEU A 110 -0.03 3.27 -8.95
C LEU A 110 0.25 2.03 -9.81
N GLY A 111 1.53 1.70 -9.97
CA GLY A 111 1.98 0.48 -10.66
C GLY A 111 2.82 -0.39 -9.74
N CYS A 112 2.47 -1.67 -9.61
CA CYS A 112 3.23 -2.64 -8.85
C CYS A 112 3.46 -3.93 -9.66
N THR A 113 4.48 -4.68 -9.30
CA THR A 113 4.76 -5.99 -9.88
C THR A 113 4.24 -7.09 -8.94
N PRO A 114 4.03 -8.33 -9.43
CA PRO A 114 3.74 -9.46 -8.55
C PRO A 114 4.77 -9.65 -7.43
N LEU A 115 6.04 -9.31 -7.71
CA LEU A 115 7.10 -9.35 -6.69
C LEU A 115 6.87 -8.36 -5.55
N HIS A 116 6.40 -7.14 -5.86
CA HIS A 116 6.02 -6.16 -4.82
C HIS A 116 4.84 -6.66 -3.97
N LEU A 117 3.85 -7.32 -4.58
CA LEU A 117 2.72 -7.87 -3.83
C LEU A 117 3.14 -9.03 -2.93
N ALA A 118 4.02 -9.91 -3.42
CA ALA A 118 4.59 -10.98 -2.60
C ALA A 118 5.42 -10.40 -1.44
N ASN A 119 6.22 -9.36 -1.70
CA ASN A 119 6.98 -8.65 -0.68
C ASN A 119 6.07 -7.98 0.37
N LEU A 120 4.96 -7.37 -0.06
CA LEU A 120 3.96 -6.80 0.85
C LEU A 120 3.39 -7.87 1.79
N ALA A 121 3.01 -9.03 1.24
CA ALA A 121 2.49 -10.13 2.05
C ALA A 121 3.54 -10.62 3.07
N ALA A 122 4.80 -10.77 2.65
CA ALA A 122 5.90 -11.12 3.54
C ALA A 122 6.15 -10.06 4.62
N THR A 123 6.07 -8.77 4.26
CA THR A 123 6.23 -7.64 5.19
C THR A 123 5.14 -7.64 6.26
N ILE A 124 3.90 -7.89 5.86
CA ILE A 124 2.76 -7.98 6.80
C ILE A 124 2.94 -9.19 7.72
N ALA A 125 3.29 -10.36 7.18
CA ALA A 125 3.54 -11.57 7.96
C ALA A 125 4.66 -11.38 8.99
N ASN A 126 5.70 -10.65 8.63
CA ASN A 126 6.83 -10.30 9.50
C ASN A 126 6.55 -9.09 10.42
N ARG A 127 5.37 -8.48 10.34
CA ARG A 127 4.99 -7.32 11.16
C ARG A 127 5.92 -6.11 10.96
N GLY A 128 6.18 -5.77 9.69
CA GLY A 128 6.81 -4.51 9.33
C GLY A 128 8.24 -4.57 8.82
N TYR A 129 8.76 -5.76 8.48
CA TYR A 129 10.03 -5.85 7.77
C TYR A 129 9.99 -6.89 6.67
N TYR A 130 10.92 -6.79 5.73
CA TYR A 130 11.15 -7.79 4.68
C TYR A 130 12.65 -8.00 4.45
N TYR A 131 12.96 -9.12 3.82
CA TYR A 131 14.26 -9.38 3.21
C TYR A 131 14.12 -9.18 1.71
N ILE A 132 15.18 -8.76 1.03
CA ILE A 132 15.17 -8.67 -0.43
C ILE A 132 14.82 -10.05 -1.02
N PRO A 133 13.72 -10.16 -1.80
CA PRO A 133 13.34 -11.43 -2.42
C PRO A 133 14.44 -11.93 -3.36
N HIS A 134 14.78 -13.22 -3.27
CA HIS A 134 15.83 -13.84 -4.09
C HIS A 134 15.53 -15.32 -4.35
N ILE A 135 16.10 -15.85 -5.43
CA ILE A 135 15.96 -17.25 -5.83
C ILE A 135 17.15 -18.07 -5.32
N ILE A 136 18.34 -17.49 -5.41
CA ILE A 136 19.59 -18.18 -5.00
C ILE A 136 19.63 -18.27 -3.48
N ARG A 137 19.88 -19.44 -2.96
CA ARG A 137 20.12 -19.66 -1.52
C ARG A 137 21.54 -20.16 -1.26
N ASP A 138 21.98 -20.05 -0.03
CA ASP A 138 23.25 -20.62 0.42
C ASP A 138 23.30 -22.14 0.15
N THR A 139 24.48 -22.60 -0.30
CA THR A 139 24.87 -24.00 -0.40
C THR A 139 26.27 -24.16 0.19
N ASP A 140 26.76 -25.40 0.31
CA ASP A 140 28.10 -25.66 0.84
C ASP A 140 29.21 -24.98 0.02
N SER A 141 28.96 -24.72 -1.27
CA SER A 141 29.92 -24.13 -2.21
C SER A 141 29.59 -22.69 -2.63
N LEU A 142 28.41 -22.17 -2.28
CA LEU A 142 27.95 -20.84 -2.68
C LEU A 142 27.31 -20.11 -1.50
N GLN A 143 27.89 -18.96 -1.13
CA GLN A 143 27.26 -18.04 -0.18
C GLN A 143 26.53 -16.94 -0.95
N ILE A 144 25.30 -16.63 -0.53
CA ILE A 144 24.55 -15.51 -1.09
C ILE A 144 25.12 -14.17 -0.59
N ASP A 145 24.86 -13.12 -1.38
CA ASP A 145 25.19 -11.74 -1.01
C ASP A 145 24.57 -11.40 0.36
N PRO A 146 25.34 -10.85 1.31
CA PRO A 146 24.86 -10.45 2.63
C PRO A 146 23.61 -9.56 2.60
N LYS A 147 23.42 -8.76 1.56
CA LYS A 147 22.22 -7.89 1.39
C LYS A 147 20.90 -8.66 1.50
N TYR A 148 20.88 -9.94 1.10
CA TYR A 148 19.69 -10.79 1.18
C TYR A 148 19.37 -11.27 2.61
N LYS A 149 20.30 -11.08 3.54
CA LYS A 149 20.15 -11.42 4.97
C LYS A 149 19.82 -10.20 5.84
N GLU A 150 19.78 -9.01 5.24
CA GLU A 150 19.47 -7.77 5.94
C GLU A 150 17.95 -7.52 5.99
N ARG A 151 17.48 -7.03 7.15
CA ARG A 151 16.07 -6.63 7.33
C ARG A 151 15.87 -5.20 6.87
N HIS A 152 14.91 -5.02 5.99
CA HIS A 152 14.42 -3.72 5.57
C HIS A 152 13.13 -3.40 6.33
N TYR A 153 13.16 -2.40 7.20
CA TYR A 153 12.02 -2.04 8.03
C TYR A 153 11.14 -0.99 7.35
N THR A 154 9.83 -1.17 7.49
CA THR A 154 8.87 -0.13 7.11
C THR A 154 8.84 0.99 8.13
N MET A 155 8.23 2.12 7.75
CA MET A 155 8.00 3.26 8.66
C MET A 155 6.80 3.05 9.59
N VAL A 156 6.12 1.91 9.50
CA VAL A 156 4.94 1.58 10.30
C VAL A 156 5.36 0.80 11.53
N ASP A 157 4.87 1.24 12.70
CA ASP A 157 5.12 0.54 13.96
C ASP A 157 4.51 -0.87 13.93
N THR A 158 5.25 -1.82 14.53
CA THR A 158 4.89 -3.24 14.58
C THR A 158 3.48 -3.49 15.14
N SER A 159 3.03 -2.70 16.10
CA SER A 159 1.71 -2.84 16.74
C SER A 159 0.53 -2.65 15.77
N TYR A 160 0.72 -1.94 14.67
CA TYR A 160 -0.33 -1.71 13.67
C TYR A 160 -0.54 -2.85 12.68
N PHE A 161 0.32 -3.86 12.68
CA PHE A 161 0.18 -4.99 11.74
C PHE A 161 -0.84 -6.02 12.20
N GLU A 162 -1.04 -6.20 13.50
CA GLU A 162 -1.95 -7.23 14.00
C GLU A 162 -3.41 -7.04 13.54
N PRO A 163 -4.02 -5.86 13.60
CA PRO A 163 -5.36 -5.64 13.07
C PRO A 163 -5.48 -5.92 11.56
N VAL A 164 -4.40 -5.69 10.79
CA VAL A 164 -4.35 -6.00 9.36
C VAL A 164 -4.35 -7.52 9.13
N ILE A 165 -3.52 -8.25 9.88
CA ILE A 165 -3.44 -9.72 9.83
C ILE A 165 -4.79 -10.34 10.20
N GLU A 166 -5.43 -9.85 11.26
CA GLU A 166 -6.77 -10.29 11.66
C GLU A 166 -7.80 -10.07 10.54
N GLY A 167 -7.81 -8.88 9.91
CA GLY A 167 -8.70 -8.59 8.79
C GLY A 167 -8.46 -9.49 7.57
N MET A 168 -7.20 -9.79 7.25
CA MET A 168 -6.84 -10.74 6.20
C MET A 168 -7.31 -12.17 6.54
N HIS A 169 -7.14 -12.61 7.79
CA HIS A 169 -7.66 -13.90 8.26
C HIS A 169 -9.20 -13.98 8.16
N MET A 170 -9.89 -12.91 8.56
CA MET A 170 -11.34 -12.82 8.45
C MET A 170 -11.82 -12.90 7.00
N ALA A 171 -11.09 -12.29 6.06
CA ALA A 171 -11.44 -12.31 4.63
C ALA A 171 -11.50 -13.75 4.06
N VAL A 172 -10.66 -14.64 4.57
CA VAL A 172 -10.60 -16.05 4.12
C VAL A 172 -11.56 -16.95 4.90
N ASN A 173 -11.69 -16.73 6.22
CA ASN A 173 -12.32 -17.70 7.11
C ASN A 173 -13.75 -17.33 7.56
N THR A 174 -14.15 -16.05 7.51
CA THR A 174 -15.41 -15.58 8.09
C THR A 174 -16.40 -14.99 7.09
N ARG A 175 -16.01 -14.80 5.84
CA ARG A 175 -16.88 -14.18 4.83
C ARG A 175 -18.05 -15.10 4.49
N PRO A 176 -19.31 -14.77 4.89
CA PRO A 176 -20.46 -15.63 4.59
C PRO A 176 -20.70 -15.72 3.08
N GLY A 177 -20.62 -16.92 2.51
CA GLY A 177 -21.25 -17.27 1.25
C GLY A 177 -20.65 -16.76 -0.05
N LYS A 178 -19.44 -16.19 -0.05
CA LYS A 178 -18.67 -15.95 -1.29
C LYS A 178 -17.27 -16.51 -1.07
N GLY A 179 -17.02 -17.66 -1.68
CA GLY A 179 -15.66 -18.16 -1.84
C GLY A 179 -14.78 -17.07 -2.45
N ALA A 180 -13.54 -17.02 -1.98
CA ALA A 180 -12.52 -16.13 -2.52
C ALA A 180 -12.36 -16.33 -4.02
#